data_f6044f2595bad851f51aec9ee549e96c
#
_entry.id   f6044f2595bad851f51aec9ee549e96c
#
_cell.length_a   1.000
_cell.length_b   1.000
_cell.length_c   1.000
_cell.angle_alpha   90.00
_cell.angle_beta   90.00
_cell.angle_gamma   90.00
#
_symmetry.space_group_name_H-M   'P 1'
#
loop_
_entity.id
_entity.type
_entity.pdbx_description
1 polymer ?
#
loop_
_entity_poly.entity_id
_entity_poly.type
_entity_poly.pdbx_seq_one_letter_code
_entity_poly.pdbx_strand_id
1 'polypeptide(L)'
;VSLLLTLVALLATSSVMAQTLNSAYFMKGSYFRTDLNPALKPNSGYVAIPFLSGIGLEANSNFLSVDNFFYQKDGQVVTALHSSVSADEFLNRLPDVGKMALSANFNILGVGFYHKKMFWNFGINLREQGDLALSKDIFTVLKTLGNGSYSLSESAFSSNTYGEIYVGATYPILDWLTVGGRVKLLL
;
A
#
# COMPACT_ATOMS: atom_id res chain seq x y z
N VAL A 1 -16.23 17.91 -11.32
CA VAL A 1 -16.76 16.54 -11.38
C VAL A 1 -15.72 15.58 -11.97
N SER A 2 -15.07 15.92 -13.09
CA SER A 2 -14.07 15.05 -13.74
C SER A 2 -12.83 14.79 -12.87
N LEU A 3 -12.31 15.80 -12.17
CA LEU A 3 -11.13 15.67 -11.29
C LEU A 3 -11.40 14.75 -10.09
N LEU A 4 -12.60 14.81 -9.53
CA LEU A 4 -13.02 13.97 -8.41
C LEU A 4 -13.18 12.51 -8.86
N LEU A 5 -13.75 12.29 -10.04
CA LEU A 5 -13.88 10.96 -10.64
C LEU A 5 -12.52 10.33 -10.95
N THR A 6 -11.57 11.14 -11.45
CA THR A 6 -10.20 10.67 -11.70
C THR A 6 -9.47 10.32 -10.40
N LEU A 7 -9.67 11.11 -9.34
CA LEU A 7 -9.09 10.84 -8.03
C LEU A 7 -9.68 9.56 -7.40
N VAL A 8 -11.01 9.37 -7.51
CA VAL A 8 -11.68 8.15 -7.04
C VAL A 8 -11.27 6.93 -7.87
N ALA A 9 -11.11 7.07 -9.18
CA ALA A 9 -10.61 6.01 -10.04
C ALA A 9 -9.15 5.64 -9.72
N LEU A 10 -8.29 6.62 -9.40
CA LEU A 10 -6.92 6.37 -8.92
C LEU A 10 -6.91 5.65 -7.56
N LEU A 11 -7.80 6.03 -6.64
CA LEU A 11 -7.92 5.38 -5.34
C LEU A 11 -8.50 3.96 -5.45
N ALA A 12 -9.41 3.72 -6.39
CA ALA A 12 -9.96 2.37 -6.65
C ALA A 12 -8.91 1.44 -7.27
N THR A 13 -8.00 1.96 -8.10
CA THR A 13 -6.90 1.17 -8.66
C THR A 13 -5.85 0.82 -7.61
N SER A 14 -5.69 1.61 -6.54
CA SER A 14 -4.75 1.29 -5.45
C SER A 14 -5.17 0.07 -4.64
N SER A 15 -6.46 -0.19 -4.50
CA SER A 15 -6.97 -1.40 -3.84
C SER A 15 -6.62 -2.69 -4.61
N VAL A 16 -6.52 -2.60 -5.93
CA VAL A 16 -6.11 -3.74 -6.80
C VAL A 16 -4.60 -3.99 -6.68
N MET A 17 -3.80 -2.96 -6.43
CA MET A 17 -2.33 -3.10 -6.28
C MET A 17 -1.93 -3.65 -4.92
N ALA A 18 -2.65 -3.33 -3.84
CA ALA A 18 -2.43 -3.93 -2.51
C ALA A 18 -2.70 -5.43 -2.51
N GLN A 19 -3.68 -5.89 -3.30
CA GLN A 19 -3.93 -7.31 -3.52
C GLN A 19 -2.83 -8.00 -4.34
N THR A 20 -2.11 -7.28 -5.20
CA THR A 20 -1.05 -7.88 -6.04
C THR A 20 0.18 -8.29 -5.22
N LEU A 21 0.59 -7.56 -4.20
CA LEU A 21 1.71 -7.97 -3.34
C LEU A 21 1.36 -9.19 -2.50
N ASN A 22 0.17 -9.24 -1.92
CA ASN A 22 -0.30 -10.42 -1.18
C ASN A 22 -0.60 -11.60 -2.13
N SER A 23 -1.11 -11.34 -3.34
CA SER A 23 -1.30 -12.36 -4.37
C SER A 23 0.01 -12.95 -4.87
N ALA A 24 1.10 -12.15 -4.92
CA ALA A 24 2.43 -12.62 -5.30
C ALA A 24 2.95 -13.72 -4.36
N TYR A 25 2.51 -13.76 -3.11
CA TYR A 25 2.83 -14.85 -2.18
C TYR A 25 2.43 -16.22 -2.73
N PHE A 26 1.28 -16.30 -3.40
CA PHE A 26 0.75 -17.55 -3.98
C PHE A 26 1.24 -17.82 -5.40
N MET A 27 1.89 -16.85 -6.05
CA MET A 27 2.43 -16.99 -7.41
C MET A 27 3.80 -17.66 -7.40
N LYS A 28 3.83 -18.98 -7.58
CA LYS A 28 5.06 -19.81 -7.48
C LYS A 28 6.24 -19.36 -8.36
N GLY A 29 5.98 -18.66 -9.47
CA GLY A 29 7.03 -18.13 -10.37
C GLY A 29 7.53 -16.75 -10.02
N SER A 30 6.87 -16.03 -9.10
CA SER A 30 7.21 -14.65 -8.79
C SER A 30 8.40 -14.54 -7.83
N TYR A 31 9.36 -13.69 -8.17
CA TYR A 31 10.48 -13.37 -7.28
C TYR A 31 10.07 -12.50 -6.08
N PHE A 32 8.96 -11.76 -6.17
CA PHE A 32 8.42 -10.97 -5.06
C PHE A 32 8.08 -11.81 -3.81
N ARG A 33 7.87 -13.10 -3.99
CA ARG A 33 7.66 -14.02 -2.85
C ARG A 33 8.81 -14.00 -1.86
N THR A 34 10.05 -13.82 -2.34
CA THR A 34 11.24 -13.76 -1.49
C THR A 34 11.28 -12.51 -0.62
N ASP A 35 10.56 -11.45 -0.99
CA ASP A 35 10.44 -10.23 -0.19
C ASP A 35 9.51 -10.43 1.00
N LEU A 36 8.46 -11.22 0.81
CA LEU A 36 7.49 -11.57 1.84
C LEU A 36 8.00 -12.68 2.75
N ASN A 37 8.64 -13.69 2.17
CA ASN A 37 9.21 -14.81 2.89
C ASN A 37 10.47 -15.33 2.18
N PRO A 38 11.67 -15.13 2.75
CA PRO A 38 12.92 -15.58 2.14
C PRO A 38 13.03 -17.08 1.86
N ALA A 39 12.20 -17.92 2.50
CA ALA A 39 12.15 -19.36 2.21
C ALA A 39 11.40 -19.69 0.91
N LEU A 40 10.64 -18.75 0.35
CA LEU A 40 9.84 -18.94 -0.87
C LEU A 40 10.66 -18.56 -2.12
N LYS A 41 11.55 -19.45 -2.53
CA LYS A 41 12.35 -19.26 -3.74
C LYS A 41 11.49 -19.30 -5.01
N PRO A 42 11.79 -18.50 -6.05
CA PRO A 42 11.19 -18.64 -7.38
C PRO A 42 11.68 -19.91 -8.07
N ASN A 43 11.02 -20.32 -9.16
CA ASN A 43 11.39 -21.52 -9.91
C ASN A 43 12.68 -21.36 -10.74
N SER A 44 13.06 -20.13 -11.07
CA SER A 44 14.23 -19.79 -11.90
C SER A 44 14.97 -18.59 -11.34
N GLY A 45 16.19 -18.38 -11.79
CA GLY A 45 16.89 -17.13 -11.58
C GLY A 45 16.17 -15.96 -12.26
N TYR A 46 16.45 -14.76 -11.80
CA TYR A 46 15.85 -13.53 -12.34
C TYR A 46 16.85 -12.37 -12.32
N VAL A 47 16.60 -11.41 -13.19
CA VAL A 47 17.16 -10.07 -13.12
C VAL A 47 15.99 -9.09 -13.11
N ALA A 48 15.93 -8.29 -12.09
CA ALA A 48 14.95 -7.23 -11.93
C ALA A 48 15.64 -5.90 -12.20
N ILE A 49 15.10 -5.12 -13.14
CA ILE A 49 15.65 -3.83 -13.56
C ILE A 49 14.62 -2.73 -13.28
N PRO A 50 15.07 -1.47 -13.09
CA PRO A 50 14.18 -0.36 -12.77
C PRO A 50 13.02 -0.26 -13.76
N PHE A 51 11.85 0.14 -13.27
CA PHE A 51 10.61 0.35 -14.02
C PHE A 51 9.97 -0.89 -14.66
N LEU A 52 10.74 -1.90 -15.06
CA LEU A 52 10.20 -3.13 -15.65
C LEU A 52 9.85 -4.18 -14.59
N SER A 53 10.46 -4.08 -13.42
CA SER A 53 10.27 -5.05 -12.32
C SER A 53 9.09 -4.73 -11.41
N GLY A 54 8.39 -3.63 -11.70
CA GLY A 54 7.19 -3.21 -10.97
C GLY A 54 7.46 -2.25 -9.81
N ILE A 55 6.40 -1.58 -9.41
CA ILE A 55 6.33 -0.69 -8.26
C ILE A 55 5.33 -1.31 -7.31
N GLY A 56 5.73 -1.54 -6.06
CA GLY A 56 4.82 -1.91 -5.00
C GLY A 56 4.22 -0.66 -4.37
N LEU A 57 2.89 -0.57 -4.35
CA LEU A 57 2.17 0.49 -3.64
C LEU A 57 1.20 -0.15 -2.67
N GLU A 58 1.18 0.37 -1.46
CA GLU A 58 0.25 -0.06 -0.41
C GLU A 58 -0.34 1.17 0.28
N ALA A 59 -1.64 1.12 0.53
CA ALA A 59 -2.36 2.15 1.26
C ALA A 59 -3.29 1.48 2.29
N ASN A 60 -3.14 1.87 3.54
CA ASN A 60 -4.00 1.45 4.63
C ASN A 60 -4.65 2.67 5.26
N SER A 61 -5.96 2.61 5.49
CA SER A 61 -6.68 3.74 6.08
C SER A 61 -7.80 3.25 7.00
N ASN A 62 -8.05 4.00 8.07
CA ASN A 62 -9.17 3.76 8.97
C ASN A 62 -10.44 4.54 8.59
N PHE A 63 -10.37 5.42 7.58
CA PHE A 63 -11.50 6.24 7.15
C PHE A 63 -11.88 6.04 5.67
N LEU A 64 -10.94 5.64 4.81
CA LEU A 64 -11.22 5.36 3.40
C LEU A 64 -11.81 3.95 3.25
N SER A 65 -13.12 3.87 3.26
CA SER A 65 -13.86 2.64 2.95
C SER A 65 -15.03 2.96 2.02
N VAL A 66 -15.51 1.96 1.31
CA VAL A 66 -16.69 2.10 0.45
C VAL A 66 -17.89 2.55 1.28
N ASP A 67 -18.09 1.97 2.46
CA ASP A 67 -19.20 2.27 3.35
C ASP A 67 -19.16 3.71 3.90
N ASN A 68 -17.99 4.31 4.04
CA ASN A 68 -17.87 5.68 4.51
C ASN A 68 -18.16 6.72 3.43
N PHE A 69 -17.90 6.38 2.17
CA PHE A 69 -17.97 7.35 1.07
C PHE A 69 -19.12 7.12 0.08
N PHE A 70 -19.76 5.94 0.11
CA PHE A 70 -20.90 5.65 -0.77
C PHE A 70 -22.14 5.33 0.05
N TYR A 71 -23.25 5.89 -0.37
CA TYR A 71 -24.56 5.82 0.30
C TYR A 71 -25.64 5.40 -0.70
N GLN A 72 -26.57 4.58 -0.25
CA GLN A 72 -27.74 4.28 -1.05
C GLN A 72 -28.86 5.24 -0.65
N LYS A 73 -29.31 6.07 -1.60
CA LYS A 73 -30.41 7.04 -1.43
C LYS A 73 -31.34 6.90 -2.62
N ASP A 74 -32.63 6.71 -2.35
CA ASP A 74 -33.69 6.62 -3.37
C ASP A 74 -33.37 5.61 -4.50
N GLY A 75 -32.77 4.47 -4.14
CA GLY A 75 -32.38 3.43 -5.10
C GLY A 75 -31.13 3.74 -5.94
N GLN A 76 -30.44 4.86 -5.67
CA GLN A 76 -29.20 5.25 -6.35
C GLN A 76 -28.03 5.24 -5.38
N VAL A 77 -26.83 4.95 -5.90
CA VAL A 77 -25.58 5.09 -5.16
C VAL A 77 -25.07 6.51 -5.33
N VAL A 78 -24.95 7.22 -4.21
CA VAL A 78 -24.45 8.60 -4.14
C VAL A 78 -23.19 8.67 -3.29
N THR A 79 -22.36 9.70 -3.51
CA THR A 79 -21.16 9.92 -2.70
C THR A 79 -21.49 10.64 -1.39
N ALA A 80 -20.62 10.54 -0.39
CA ALA A 80 -20.71 11.26 0.88
C ALA A 80 -20.91 12.78 0.72
N LEU A 81 -20.41 13.37 -0.37
CA LEU A 81 -20.52 14.81 -0.63
C LEU A 81 -21.86 15.21 -1.30
N HIS A 82 -22.67 14.23 -1.69
CA HIS A 82 -23.99 14.52 -2.27
C HIS A 82 -24.92 15.21 -1.26
N SER A 83 -25.79 16.11 -1.74
CA SER A 83 -26.69 16.89 -0.89
C SER A 83 -27.72 16.07 -0.12
N SER A 84 -28.09 14.89 -0.61
CA SER A 84 -29.02 13.97 0.09
C SER A 84 -28.39 13.24 1.28
N VAL A 85 -27.06 13.27 1.45
CA VAL A 85 -26.36 12.75 2.62
C VAL A 85 -26.16 13.90 3.60
N SER A 86 -26.67 13.81 4.81
CA SER A 86 -26.47 14.87 5.82
C SER A 86 -25.01 14.89 6.32
N ALA A 87 -24.61 16.03 6.87
CA ALA A 87 -23.28 16.14 7.48
C ALA A 87 -23.12 15.15 8.65
N ASP A 88 -24.13 15.04 9.51
CA ASP A 88 -24.11 14.13 10.66
C ASP A 88 -24.02 12.67 10.21
N GLU A 89 -24.76 12.28 9.18
CA GLU A 89 -24.72 10.91 8.64
C GLU A 89 -23.32 10.55 8.12
N PHE A 90 -22.65 11.49 7.46
CA PHE A 90 -21.28 11.29 6.98
C PHE A 90 -20.28 11.27 8.14
N LEU A 91 -20.30 12.31 8.98
CA LEU A 91 -19.29 12.49 10.03
C LEU A 91 -19.37 11.43 11.14
N ASN A 92 -20.55 10.86 11.39
CA ASN A 92 -20.71 9.80 12.39
C ASN A 92 -20.09 8.46 11.96
N ARG A 93 -19.80 8.26 10.67
CA ARG A 93 -19.10 7.08 10.18
C ARG A 93 -17.58 7.24 10.22
N LEU A 94 -17.09 8.46 10.38
CA LEU A 94 -15.66 8.74 10.39
C LEU A 94 -15.10 8.71 11.81
N PRO A 95 -13.87 8.24 11.99
CA PRO A 95 -13.15 8.37 13.25
C PRO A 95 -12.84 9.85 13.55
N ASP A 96 -12.57 10.18 14.80
CA ASP A 96 -12.20 11.54 15.20
C ASP A 96 -10.89 11.99 14.54
N VAL A 97 -9.96 11.04 14.35
CA VAL A 97 -8.74 11.23 13.56
C VAL A 97 -8.71 10.19 12.46
N GLY A 98 -8.82 10.65 11.22
CA GLY A 98 -8.61 9.84 10.03
C GLY A 98 -7.12 9.57 9.83
N LYS A 99 -6.71 8.31 9.79
CA LYS A 99 -5.31 7.91 9.58
C LYS A 99 -5.16 7.17 8.28
N MET A 100 -4.10 7.48 7.54
CA MET A 100 -3.72 6.77 6.33
C MET A 100 -2.22 6.52 6.34
N ALA A 101 -1.83 5.27 6.16
CA ALA A 101 -0.45 4.87 5.91
C ALA A 101 -0.29 4.52 4.44
N LEU A 102 0.70 5.10 3.81
CA LEU A 102 1.08 4.87 2.42
C LEU A 102 2.48 4.27 2.38
N SER A 103 2.70 3.26 1.57
CA SER A 103 4.04 2.79 1.29
C SER A 103 4.25 2.55 -0.19
N ALA A 104 5.45 2.90 -0.66
CA ALA A 104 5.90 2.62 -2.01
C ALA A 104 7.23 1.89 -1.97
N ASN A 105 7.37 0.88 -2.80
CA ASN A 105 8.60 0.11 -2.94
C ASN A 105 9.00 0.10 -4.40
N PHE A 106 10.18 0.65 -4.68
CA PHE A 106 10.78 0.71 -6.00
C PHE A 106 11.99 -0.23 -6.02
N ASN A 107 11.93 -1.27 -6.83
CA ASN A 107 13.10 -2.11 -7.07
C ASN A 107 14.04 -1.40 -8.06
N ILE A 108 15.23 -1.03 -7.58
CA ILE A 108 16.27 -0.37 -8.40
C ILE A 108 17.08 -1.43 -9.14
N LEU A 109 17.42 -2.50 -8.45
CA LEU A 109 18.15 -3.64 -9.01
C LEU A 109 17.84 -4.87 -8.19
N GLY A 110 17.61 -5.98 -8.85
CA GLY A 110 17.43 -7.26 -8.20
C GLY A 110 18.03 -8.39 -9.04
N VAL A 111 18.78 -9.26 -8.42
CA VAL A 111 19.35 -10.45 -9.07
C VAL A 111 19.12 -11.64 -8.17
N GLY A 112 18.60 -12.71 -8.74
CA GLY A 112 18.46 -13.98 -8.07
C GLY A 112 18.97 -15.12 -8.94
N PHE A 113 19.74 -16.04 -8.38
CA PHE A 113 20.28 -17.17 -9.09
C PHE A 113 20.44 -18.40 -8.20
N TYR A 114 20.47 -19.53 -8.86
CA TYR A 114 20.75 -20.81 -8.22
C TYR A 114 22.23 -21.15 -8.29
N HIS A 115 22.79 -21.53 -7.16
CA HIS A 115 24.07 -22.24 -7.09
C HIS A 115 23.84 -23.57 -6.38
N LYS A 116 23.93 -24.67 -7.12
CA LYS A 116 23.55 -26.00 -6.65
C LYS A 116 22.09 -26.01 -6.16
N LYS A 117 21.85 -26.40 -4.90
CA LYS A 117 20.51 -26.40 -4.26
C LYS A 117 20.12 -25.06 -3.62
N MET A 118 21.10 -24.14 -3.48
CA MET A 118 20.91 -22.87 -2.79
C MET A 118 20.47 -21.81 -3.79
N PHE A 119 19.47 -21.03 -3.41
CA PHE A 119 19.06 -19.85 -4.14
C PHE A 119 19.60 -18.62 -3.43
N TRP A 120 20.29 -17.77 -4.18
CA TRP A 120 20.83 -16.50 -3.72
C TRP A 120 20.08 -15.35 -4.35
N ASN A 121 19.86 -14.30 -3.59
CA ASN A 121 19.32 -13.05 -4.12
C ASN A 121 19.99 -11.85 -3.48
N PHE A 122 20.16 -10.80 -4.29
CA PHE A 122 20.60 -9.50 -3.83
C PHE A 122 19.82 -8.43 -4.56
N GLY A 123 19.77 -7.23 -3.98
CA GLY A 123 19.17 -6.12 -4.66
C GLY A 123 19.26 -4.83 -3.88
N ILE A 124 18.78 -3.81 -4.55
CA ILE A 124 18.67 -2.45 -4.06
C ILE A 124 17.24 -2.00 -4.27
N ASN A 125 16.60 -1.58 -3.20
CA ASN A 125 15.27 -1.01 -3.21
C ASN A 125 15.31 0.42 -2.70
N LEU A 126 14.42 1.25 -3.20
CA LEU A 126 14.03 2.52 -2.59
C LEU A 126 12.66 2.34 -1.96
N ARG A 127 12.54 2.71 -0.71
CA ARG A 127 11.28 2.61 0.04
C ARG A 127 10.85 3.99 0.50
N GLU A 128 9.59 4.27 0.28
CA GLU A 128 8.90 5.45 0.77
C GLU A 128 7.78 5.02 1.70
N GLN A 129 7.70 5.64 2.87
CA GLN A 129 6.63 5.45 3.82
C GLN A 129 6.09 6.81 4.21
N GLY A 130 4.78 6.98 4.10
CA GLY A 130 4.10 8.22 4.47
C GLY A 130 2.93 7.91 5.40
N ASP A 131 2.82 8.67 6.47
CA ASP A 131 1.69 8.63 7.39
C ASP A 131 0.98 9.97 7.35
N LEU A 132 -0.34 9.91 7.16
CA LEU A 132 -1.23 11.05 7.16
C LEU A 132 -2.26 10.89 8.27
N ALA A 133 -2.37 11.89 9.13
CA ALA A 133 -3.45 12.03 10.07
C ALA A 133 -4.27 13.27 9.70
N LEU A 134 -5.59 13.15 9.70
CA LEU A 134 -6.53 14.22 9.38
C LEU A 134 -7.55 14.34 10.51
N SER A 135 -7.68 15.54 11.08
CA SER A 135 -8.74 15.81 12.04
C SER A 135 -10.12 15.69 11.39
N LYS A 136 -11.12 15.31 12.14
CA LYS A 136 -12.52 15.22 11.67
C LYS A 136 -13.04 16.54 11.10
N ASP A 137 -12.51 17.65 11.60
CA ASP A 137 -12.89 18.99 11.14
C ASP A 137 -12.56 19.22 9.66
N ILE A 138 -11.54 18.57 9.10
CA ILE A 138 -11.25 18.64 7.67
C ILE A 138 -12.43 18.07 6.86
N PHE A 139 -12.98 16.95 7.29
CA PHE A 139 -14.14 16.33 6.63
C PHE A 139 -15.40 17.17 6.81
N THR A 140 -15.51 17.85 7.97
CA THR A 140 -16.59 18.79 8.23
C THR A 140 -16.54 19.97 7.25
N VAL A 141 -15.38 20.57 7.06
CA VAL A 141 -15.20 21.67 6.08
C VAL A 141 -15.55 21.20 4.67
N LEU A 142 -15.05 20.03 4.26
CA LEU A 142 -15.33 19.47 2.92
C LEU A 142 -16.81 19.21 2.69
N LYS A 143 -17.54 18.79 3.73
CA LYS A 143 -18.96 18.47 3.63
C LYS A 143 -19.85 19.69 3.68
N THR A 144 -19.56 20.63 4.57
CA THR A 144 -20.46 21.76 4.86
C THR A 144 -20.11 23.01 4.05
N LEU A 145 -18.85 23.15 3.59
CA LEU A 145 -18.31 24.36 2.94
C LEU A 145 -18.63 25.63 3.74
N GLY A 146 -18.80 25.47 5.05
CA GLY A 146 -19.34 26.51 5.92
C GLY A 146 -18.27 27.39 6.55
N ASN A 147 -18.70 28.58 6.97
CA ASN A 147 -17.90 29.45 7.81
C ASN A 147 -17.98 28.95 9.25
N GLY A 148 -16.88 28.46 9.79
CA GLY A 148 -16.79 27.94 11.14
C GLY A 148 -15.38 28.07 11.69
N SER A 149 -15.22 27.78 12.97
CA SER A 149 -13.91 27.60 13.59
C SER A 149 -13.59 26.11 13.59
N TYR A 150 -12.53 25.73 12.92
CA TYR A 150 -12.13 24.33 12.75
C TYR A 150 -10.74 24.11 13.30
N SER A 151 -10.54 22.98 13.99
CA SER A 151 -9.25 22.62 14.57
C SER A 151 -8.51 21.64 13.64
N LEU A 152 -7.30 22.01 13.27
CA LEU A 152 -6.40 21.12 12.53
C LEU A 152 -5.32 20.53 13.44
N SER A 153 -5.42 20.69 14.75
CA SER A 153 -4.38 20.34 15.72
C SER A 153 -4.00 18.85 15.71
N GLU A 154 -4.92 17.98 15.28
CA GLU A 154 -4.69 16.54 15.19
C GLU A 154 -4.28 16.08 13.77
N SER A 155 -4.08 17.05 12.87
CA SER A 155 -3.62 16.76 11.51
C SER A 155 -2.10 16.79 11.46
N ALA A 156 -1.51 15.75 10.89
CA ALA A 156 -0.08 15.59 10.75
C ALA A 156 0.25 14.83 9.47
N PHE A 157 1.41 15.13 8.93
CA PHE A 157 2.01 14.36 7.84
C PHE A 157 3.44 14.03 8.20
N SER A 158 3.82 12.77 8.02
CA SER A 158 5.22 12.34 8.08
C SER A 158 5.56 11.53 6.84
N SER A 159 6.80 11.65 6.41
CA SER A 159 7.32 10.88 5.27
C SER A 159 8.74 10.44 5.59
N ASN A 160 9.06 9.21 5.25
CA ASN A 160 10.38 8.63 5.45
C ASN A 160 10.79 7.86 4.18
N THR A 161 11.90 8.31 3.58
CA THR A 161 12.48 7.68 2.40
C THR A 161 13.81 7.05 2.78
N TYR A 162 14.02 5.79 2.43
CA TYR A 162 15.29 5.11 2.69
C TYR A 162 15.64 4.13 1.57
N GLY A 163 16.95 4.00 1.37
CA GLY A 163 17.53 2.95 0.54
C GLY A 163 17.64 1.64 1.32
N GLU A 164 17.42 0.51 0.65
CA GLU A 164 17.61 -0.82 1.21
C GLU A 164 18.53 -1.61 0.27
N ILE A 165 19.68 -2.03 0.78
CA ILE A 165 20.53 -3.02 0.10
C ILE A 165 20.34 -4.34 0.81
N TYR A 166 20.07 -5.41 0.07
CA TYR A 166 19.85 -6.71 0.68
C TYR A 166 20.64 -7.83 0.02
N VAL A 167 20.96 -8.82 0.83
CA VAL A 167 21.43 -10.14 0.39
C VAL A 167 20.60 -11.21 1.09
N GLY A 168 20.13 -12.18 0.34
CA GLY A 168 19.34 -13.29 0.86
C GLY A 168 19.81 -14.63 0.33
N ALA A 169 19.56 -15.67 1.11
CA ALA A 169 19.82 -17.05 0.74
C ALA A 169 18.66 -17.94 1.16
N THR A 170 18.36 -18.93 0.34
CA THR A 170 17.33 -19.93 0.57
C THR A 170 17.89 -21.31 0.31
N TYR A 171 17.68 -22.24 1.23
CA TYR A 171 18.19 -23.62 1.14
C TYR A 171 17.08 -24.63 1.49
N PRO A 172 16.80 -25.60 0.60
CA PRO A 172 15.94 -26.73 0.91
C PRO A 172 16.71 -27.74 1.78
N ILE A 173 16.32 -27.89 3.04
CA ILE A 173 16.90 -28.87 3.97
C ILE A 173 16.32 -30.25 3.66
N LEU A 174 15.00 -30.32 3.47
CA LEU A 174 14.24 -31.51 3.12
C LEU A 174 13.27 -31.16 1.98
N ASP A 175 12.69 -32.17 1.34
CA ASP A 175 11.74 -31.94 0.24
C ASP A 175 10.52 -31.11 0.65
N TRP A 176 10.14 -31.19 1.93
CA TRP A 176 9.04 -30.45 2.52
C TRP A 176 9.47 -29.23 3.36
N LEU A 177 10.78 -29.08 3.65
CA LEU A 177 11.30 -28.00 4.50
C LEU A 177 12.35 -27.18 3.78
N THR A 178 12.03 -25.92 3.56
CA THR A 178 12.95 -24.92 3.02
C THR A 178 13.15 -23.81 4.05
N VAL A 179 14.38 -23.41 4.27
CA VAL A 179 14.74 -22.29 5.13
C VAL A 179 15.33 -21.17 4.29
N GLY A 180 15.09 -19.94 4.70
CA GLY A 180 15.63 -18.76 4.04
C GLY A 180 15.85 -17.63 5.03
N GLY A 181 16.84 -16.81 4.72
CA GLY A 181 17.17 -15.62 5.48
C GLY A 181 17.58 -14.48 4.55
N ARG A 182 17.39 -13.27 5.01
CA ARG A 182 17.80 -12.05 4.31
C ARG A 182 18.37 -11.07 5.31
N VAL A 183 19.52 -10.51 4.97
CA VAL A 183 20.14 -9.39 5.70
C VAL A 183 19.92 -8.13 4.88
N LYS A 184 19.55 -7.05 5.55
CA LYS A 184 19.25 -5.75 4.95
C LYS A 184 20.11 -4.68 5.61
N LEU A 185 20.68 -3.81 4.79
CA LEU A 185 21.30 -2.57 5.20
C LEU A 185 20.38 -1.43 4.77
N LEU A 186 20.01 -0.59 5.71
CA LEU A 186 19.20 0.60 5.47
C LEU A 186 20.11 1.82 5.43
N LEU A 187 19.88 2.71 4.45
CA LEU A 187 20.67 3.89 4.14
C LEU A 187 19.79 5.14 4.12
#